data_d27a74a1000e66f0d9a7f7c830385102
#
_entry.id   d27a74a1000e66f0d9a7f7c830385102
#
_cell.length_a   1.000
_cell.length_b   1.000
_cell.length_c   1.000
_cell.angle_alpha   90.00
_cell.angle_beta   90.00
_cell.angle_gamma   90.00
#
_symmetry.space_group_name_H-M   'P 1'
#
loop_
_entity.id
_entity.type
_entity.pdbx_description
1 polymer ?
#
loop_
_entity_poly.entity_id
_entity_poly.type
_entity_poly.pdbx_seq_one_letter_code
_entity_poly.pdbx_strand_id
1 'polypeptide(L)'
;MRKKQFTGACLLTTICLGLGLAGCQNKVATEQKSSMAVSESADAQSLAVSPEDAGLSVNMDSNGGNFKPADYTLPVKDEYVYEYLGLKFKLSEKIREAMKAKDIVMLDDQSPIDQDLKYGLLSFSKLTEEQKNAEVSKMGDGYEKWQESLERIGTSGMFEKSLSEEEIGKITKCDSHTKLGESKDGKYSYYLSVNSTADAETIEELKQTTVEITEKKDRPENGFVLSEKSDLENTMAFSTDSQNVATDLSNLQTVDIDGKEFSGKDFSDYDLTMVNVFATWCSPCVQEIPDLAEIQKEMKDKGVNIVGVVTDTVDQTGENQEALEKAKLIRERSKAEYPFLIPDKSNFNGRLSGIQAFPETFFVDKKGQIVGETYSGSHNKKAWLEIIEKELAKVKR
;
A
#
# COMPACT_ATOMS: atom_id res chain seq x y z
N MET A 1 -24.01 -57.47 4.90
CA MET A 1 -24.93 -57.26 6.04
C MET A 1 -24.94 -55.79 6.43
N ARG A 2 -26.15 -55.22 6.38
CA ARG A 2 -26.68 -54.00 6.97
C ARG A 2 -26.11 -52.62 6.54
N LYS A 3 -26.89 -52.06 5.63
CA LYS A 3 -27.13 -50.63 5.37
C LYS A 3 -27.63 -49.95 6.66
N LYS A 4 -27.25 -48.66 6.89
CA LYS A 4 -28.13 -47.69 7.52
C LYS A 4 -28.02 -46.36 6.76
N GLN A 5 -29.09 -46.06 6.08
CA GLN A 5 -29.47 -44.72 5.63
C GLN A 5 -29.97 -43.91 6.83
N PHE A 6 -29.70 -42.63 6.87
CA PHE A 6 -30.54 -41.67 7.57
C PHE A 6 -30.77 -40.49 6.67
N THR A 7 -32.05 -40.39 6.33
CA THR A 7 -32.73 -39.27 5.66
C THR A 7 -33.27 -38.32 6.72
N GLY A 8 -33.40 -37.06 6.38
CA GLY A 8 -34.26 -36.11 7.06
C GLY A 8 -33.63 -34.72 7.06
N ALA A 9 -34.21 -33.69 6.71
CA ALA A 9 -35.44 -33.24 6.11
C ALA A 9 -35.36 -31.71 6.04
N CYS A 10 -35.79 -31.21 4.95
CA CYS A 10 -36.00 -29.80 4.60
C CYS A 10 -36.96 -29.13 5.58
N LEU A 11 -36.73 -27.89 5.98
CA LEU A 11 -37.79 -27.01 6.46
C LEU A 11 -37.62 -25.60 5.87
N LEU A 12 -38.43 -25.34 4.87
CA LEU A 12 -38.81 -24.01 4.40
C LEU A 12 -39.75 -23.37 5.41
N THR A 13 -39.52 -22.12 5.75
CA THR A 13 -40.62 -21.25 6.26
C THR A 13 -40.56 -19.88 5.60
N THR A 14 -41.44 -19.72 4.69
CA THR A 14 -41.97 -18.47 4.11
C THR A 14 -43.00 -17.92 5.07
N ILE A 15 -43.02 -16.61 5.31
CA ILE A 15 -44.22 -15.80 5.70
C ILE A 15 -43.82 -14.33 5.56
N CYS A 16 -44.35 -13.67 4.61
CA CYS A 16 -45.51 -12.79 4.44
C CYS A 16 -45.34 -11.33 4.84
N LEU A 17 -45.44 -10.56 3.80
CA LEU A 17 -46.02 -9.21 3.61
C LEU A 17 -46.80 -8.59 4.77
N GLY A 18 -46.54 -7.31 4.99
CA GLY A 18 -47.42 -6.38 5.66
C GLY A 18 -47.22 -4.97 5.14
N LEU A 19 -48.06 -4.57 4.23
CA LEU A 19 -48.25 -3.19 3.76
C LEU A 19 -48.92 -2.32 4.85
N GLY A 20 -48.45 -1.09 5.00
CA GLY A 20 -49.13 -0.08 5.79
C GLY A 20 -48.76 1.32 5.33
N LEU A 21 -49.64 1.90 4.53
CA LEU A 21 -49.62 3.28 4.02
C LEU A 21 -50.20 4.26 5.04
N ALA A 22 -49.84 5.50 4.86
CA ALA A 22 -50.42 6.79 5.29
C ALA A 22 -49.61 7.53 6.33
N GLY A 23 -49.19 8.77 6.20
CA GLY A 23 -49.62 9.88 5.38
C GLY A 23 -49.55 11.16 6.20
N CYS A 24 -49.06 12.23 5.57
CA CYS A 24 -49.31 13.64 5.83
C CYS A 24 -48.67 14.42 6.99
N GLN A 25 -47.76 15.28 6.60
CA GLN A 25 -47.89 16.77 6.57
C GLN A 25 -47.62 17.59 7.84
N ASN A 26 -46.59 18.45 7.66
CA ASN A 26 -46.50 19.90 7.91
C ASN A 26 -46.56 20.51 9.31
N LYS A 27 -45.59 21.29 9.60
CA LYS A 27 -45.43 22.76 9.82
C LYS A 27 -44.51 23.04 11.01
N VAL A 28 -43.40 23.71 10.73
CA VAL A 28 -43.02 25.15 10.93
C VAL A 28 -43.29 25.72 12.32
N ALA A 29 -42.22 26.20 12.89
CA ALA A 29 -41.93 27.47 13.54
C ALA A 29 -41.32 27.38 14.95
N THR A 30 -40.12 27.90 15.04
CA THR A 30 -39.71 29.19 15.69
C THR A 30 -39.49 29.19 17.21
N GLU A 31 -38.21 29.49 17.53
CA GLU A 31 -37.69 30.35 18.60
C GLU A 31 -38.07 30.11 20.07
N GLN A 32 -37.18 30.02 20.97
CA GLN A 32 -36.45 31.06 21.72
C GLN A 32 -35.79 30.51 22.99
N LYS A 33 -34.54 30.93 23.16
CA LYS A 33 -33.80 31.37 24.36
C LYS A 33 -34.25 30.92 25.78
N SER A 34 -33.34 30.42 26.55
CA SER A 34 -32.77 31.13 27.73
C SER A 34 -32.16 30.19 28.78
N SER A 35 -30.93 30.41 29.04
CA SER A 35 -30.15 30.62 30.28
C SER A 35 -30.04 29.54 31.38
N MET A 36 -28.80 29.25 31.63
CA MET A 36 -28.10 29.05 32.92
C MET A 36 -28.67 28.09 33.97
N ALA A 37 -27.87 27.06 34.26
CA ALA A 37 -27.39 26.88 35.65
C ALA A 37 -26.23 25.85 35.65
N VAL A 38 -25.12 26.25 36.28
CA VAL A 38 -23.94 25.44 36.60
C VAL A 38 -24.30 24.49 37.73
N SER A 39 -23.91 23.21 37.64
CA SER A 39 -23.56 22.43 38.82
C SER A 39 -22.50 21.37 38.41
N GLU A 40 -21.35 21.49 39.06
CA GLU A 40 -20.28 20.50 39.06
C GLU A 40 -20.76 19.16 39.60
N SER A 41 -20.40 18.09 38.90
CA SER A 41 -19.98 16.85 39.56
C SER A 41 -19.10 16.05 38.58
N ALA A 42 -17.88 15.80 39.06
CA ALA A 42 -16.89 15.00 38.37
C ALA A 42 -17.32 13.54 38.32
N ASP A 43 -17.36 12.98 37.09
CA ASP A 43 -17.20 11.54 36.87
C ASP A 43 -16.35 11.36 35.62
N ALA A 44 -15.20 10.73 35.81
CA ALA A 44 -14.28 10.36 34.77
C ALA A 44 -14.88 9.23 33.96
N GLN A 45 -15.63 9.58 32.90
CA GLN A 45 -15.96 8.66 31.82
C GLN A 45 -14.90 8.83 30.74
N SER A 46 -14.19 7.75 30.45
CA SER A 46 -13.32 7.64 29.29
C SER A 46 -14.16 7.98 28.04
N LEU A 47 -13.90 9.13 27.45
CA LEU A 47 -14.43 9.51 26.16
C LEU A 47 -13.73 8.65 25.11
N ALA A 48 -14.38 7.58 24.70
CA ALA A 48 -14.06 6.95 23.43
C ALA A 48 -14.40 7.99 22.34
N VAL A 49 -13.40 8.65 21.80
CA VAL A 49 -13.52 9.56 20.66
C VAL A 49 -13.96 8.72 19.48
N SER A 50 -15.09 9.06 18.86
CA SER A 50 -15.50 8.36 17.63
C SER A 50 -14.50 8.68 16.51
N PRO A 51 -14.35 7.80 15.50
CA PRO A 51 -13.48 8.08 14.34
C PRO A 51 -13.78 9.40 13.64
N GLU A 52 -15.04 9.84 13.65
CA GLU A 52 -15.44 11.14 13.10
C GLU A 52 -14.90 12.32 13.92
N ASP A 53 -14.80 12.18 15.24
CA ASP A 53 -14.26 13.22 16.13
C ASP A 53 -12.72 13.27 16.06
N ALA A 54 -12.07 12.15 15.76
CA ALA A 54 -10.63 12.06 15.57
C ALA A 54 -10.14 12.67 14.24
N GLY A 55 -11.05 13.00 13.31
CA GLY A 55 -10.69 13.64 12.06
C GLY A 55 -9.98 12.74 11.05
N LEU A 56 -10.16 11.43 11.16
CA LEU A 56 -9.44 10.42 10.39
C LEU A 56 -9.94 10.21 8.94
N SER A 57 -11.01 10.90 8.50
CA SER A 57 -11.45 10.79 7.11
C SER A 57 -10.76 11.83 6.22
N VAL A 58 -10.32 11.43 5.04
CA VAL A 58 -9.72 12.34 4.07
C VAL A 58 -10.80 13.07 3.27
N ASN A 59 -10.56 14.36 2.98
CA ASN A 59 -11.39 15.12 2.05
C ASN A 59 -10.89 14.85 0.62
N MET A 60 -11.50 13.88 -0.05
CA MET A 60 -11.11 13.45 -1.40
C MET A 60 -11.51 14.47 -2.49
N ASP A 61 -12.36 15.46 -2.19
CA ASP A 61 -12.84 16.44 -3.17
C ASP A 61 -11.89 17.64 -3.36
N SER A 62 -10.90 17.80 -2.50
CA SER A 62 -9.99 18.93 -2.56
C SER A 62 -8.63 18.50 -3.12
N ASN A 63 -8.47 18.54 -4.45
CA ASN A 63 -7.17 18.65 -5.16
C ASN A 63 -6.00 17.83 -4.59
N GLY A 64 -6.31 16.73 -3.92
CA GLY A 64 -5.36 15.84 -3.26
C GLY A 64 -4.71 14.94 -4.28
N GLY A 65 -3.77 15.47 -5.02
CA GLY A 65 -2.88 14.80 -5.95
C GLY A 65 -3.34 13.43 -6.44
N ASN A 66 -3.99 13.40 -7.60
CA ASN A 66 -4.24 12.13 -8.28
C ASN A 66 -2.96 11.64 -8.97
N PHE A 67 -2.86 10.36 -9.18
CA PHE A 67 -1.83 9.77 -10.02
C PHE A 67 -2.45 8.79 -11.01
N LYS A 68 -1.69 8.46 -12.05
CA LYS A 68 -2.09 7.44 -13.02
C LYS A 68 -1.47 6.12 -12.61
N PRO A 69 -2.26 5.11 -12.16
CA PRO A 69 -1.73 3.81 -11.76
C PRO A 69 -0.89 3.12 -12.83
N ALA A 70 -1.22 3.34 -14.10
CA ALA A 70 -0.45 2.81 -15.23
C ALA A 70 1.01 3.33 -15.30
N ASP A 71 1.36 4.37 -14.54
CA ASP A 71 2.73 4.86 -14.40
C ASP A 71 3.49 4.16 -13.25
N TYR A 72 2.77 3.46 -12.37
CA TYR A 72 3.29 2.73 -11.19
C TYR A 72 3.36 1.22 -11.45
N THR A 73 4.00 0.85 -12.54
CA THR A 73 4.18 -0.55 -12.93
C THR A 73 5.64 -0.94 -12.85
N LEU A 74 5.92 -2.23 -12.79
CA LEU A 74 7.29 -2.70 -12.80
C LEU A 74 8.01 -2.26 -14.09
N PRO A 75 9.26 -1.82 -14.00
CA PRO A 75 9.99 -1.28 -15.15
C PRO A 75 10.25 -2.36 -16.21
N VAL A 76 10.30 -1.94 -17.48
CA VAL A 76 10.63 -2.83 -18.58
C VAL A 76 12.13 -3.07 -18.62
N LYS A 77 12.53 -4.35 -18.44
CA LYS A 77 13.93 -4.79 -18.44
C LYS A 77 14.18 -5.85 -19.50
N ASP A 78 15.45 -6.05 -19.86
CA ASP A 78 15.84 -7.14 -20.72
C ASP A 78 15.80 -8.49 -20.02
N GLU A 79 16.08 -8.49 -18.73
CA GLU A 79 16.08 -9.66 -17.86
C GLU A 79 15.61 -9.30 -16.47
N TYR A 80 14.79 -10.16 -15.89
CA TYR A 80 14.29 -10.03 -14.51
C TYR A 80 14.89 -11.14 -13.66
N VAL A 81 15.38 -10.78 -12.46
CA VAL A 81 16.01 -11.72 -11.52
C VAL A 81 15.41 -11.51 -10.13
N TYR A 82 14.68 -12.51 -9.65
CA TYR A 82 14.07 -12.52 -8.33
C TYR A 82 14.72 -13.61 -7.46
N GLU A 83 15.81 -13.25 -6.78
CA GLU A 83 16.65 -14.20 -6.05
C GLU A 83 15.92 -14.94 -4.92
N TYR A 84 14.95 -14.27 -4.25
CA TYR A 84 14.16 -14.88 -3.18
C TYR A 84 13.03 -15.77 -3.70
N LEU A 85 12.67 -15.68 -4.98
CA LEU A 85 11.82 -16.64 -5.65
C LEU A 85 12.64 -17.77 -6.29
N GLY A 86 13.92 -17.56 -6.56
CA GLY A 86 14.71 -18.45 -7.45
C GLY A 86 14.20 -18.42 -8.88
N LEU A 87 13.77 -17.25 -9.35
CA LEU A 87 13.17 -17.05 -10.66
C LEU A 87 13.93 -16.00 -11.45
N LYS A 88 14.33 -16.38 -12.66
CA LYS A 88 14.95 -15.48 -13.64
C LYS A 88 14.24 -15.67 -14.96
N PHE A 89 13.89 -14.58 -15.66
CA PHE A 89 13.17 -14.69 -16.91
C PHE A 89 13.41 -13.51 -17.87
N LYS A 90 13.15 -13.77 -19.17
CA LYS A 90 13.16 -12.77 -20.24
C LYS A 90 11.84 -12.82 -20.97
N LEU A 91 11.18 -11.69 -21.06
CA LEU A 91 9.95 -11.53 -21.84
C LEU A 91 10.25 -11.43 -23.34
N SER A 92 9.31 -11.83 -24.19
CA SER A 92 9.39 -11.60 -25.63
C SER A 92 9.49 -10.10 -25.95
N GLU A 93 10.03 -9.77 -27.11
CA GLU A 93 10.13 -8.36 -27.54
C GLU A 93 8.75 -7.71 -27.62
N LYS A 94 7.75 -8.41 -28.13
CA LYS A 94 6.37 -7.89 -28.25
C LYS A 94 5.75 -7.57 -26.89
N ILE A 95 5.93 -8.44 -25.88
CA ILE A 95 5.44 -8.15 -24.51
C ILE A 95 6.15 -6.91 -23.95
N ARG A 96 7.47 -6.80 -24.13
CA ARG A 96 8.21 -5.63 -23.67
C ARG A 96 7.78 -4.33 -24.36
N GLU A 97 7.51 -4.36 -25.66
CA GLU A 97 6.98 -3.22 -26.41
C GLU A 97 5.56 -2.84 -25.95
N ALA A 98 4.70 -3.83 -25.71
CA ALA A 98 3.37 -3.62 -25.16
C ALA A 98 3.42 -3.01 -23.74
N MET A 99 4.39 -3.43 -22.93
CA MET A 99 4.61 -2.82 -21.60
C MET A 99 5.11 -1.37 -21.72
N LYS A 100 6.02 -1.06 -22.64
CA LYS A 100 6.46 0.32 -22.91
C LYS A 100 5.30 1.21 -23.38
N ALA A 101 4.39 0.66 -24.18
CA ALA A 101 3.19 1.34 -24.65
C ALA A 101 2.07 1.41 -23.59
N LYS A 102 2.26 0.77 -22.44
CA LYS A 102 1.24 0.59 -21.38
C LYS A 102 -0.02 -0.15 -21.88
N ASP A 103 0.11 -0.97 -22.90
CA ASP A 103 -0.96 -1.90 -23.32
C ASP A 103 -1.05 -3.09 -22.37
N ILE A 104 0.09 -3.46 -21.79
CA ILE A 104 0.24 -4.50 -20.78
C ILE A 104 0.99 -3.91 -19.59
N VAL A 105 0.56 -4.26 -18.39
CA VAL A 105 1.29 -3.98 -17.15
C VAL A 105 1.73 -5.28 -16.49
N MET A 106 2.91 -5.22 -15.86
CA MET A 106 3.41 -6.27 -14.99
C MET A 106 3.35 -5.78 -13.56
N LEU A 107 2.69 -6.56 -12.69
CA LEU A 107 2.54 -6.28 -11.27
C LEU A 107 2.99 -7.50 -10.46
N ASP A 108 3.42 -7.28 -9.25
CA ASP A 108 3.83 -8.32 -8.33
C ASP A 108 2.73 -8.67 -7.32
N ASP A 109 2.74 -9.93 -6.86
CA ASP A 109 1.87 -10.42 -5.79
C ASP A 109 2.53 -11.58 -5.05
N GLN A 110 2.35 -11.64 -3.73
CA GLN A 110 2.90 -12.71 -2.88
C GLN A 110 1.99 -13.02 -1.69
N SER A 111 2.24 -14.17 -1.07
CA SER A 111 1.61 -14.51 0.22
C SER A 111 1.83 -13.41 1.25
N PRO A 112 0.84 -13.16 2.13
CA PRO A 112 0.98 -12.21 3.23
C PRO A 112 2.30 -12.40 3.99
N ILE A 113 2.91 -11.30 4.40
CA ILE A 113 4.27 -11.31 4.99
C ILE A 113 4.32 -11.96 6.38
N ASP A 114 3.19 -12.07 7.06
CA ASP A 114 3.01 -12.72 8.37
C ASP A 114 2.82 -14.23 8.28
N GLN A 115 2.61 -14.76 7.09
CA GLN A 115 2.34 -16.18 6.85
C GLN A 115 3.54 -16.86 6.20
N ASP A 116 3.51 -18.20 6.19
CA ASP A 116 4.45 -18.96 5.39
C ASP A 116 4.37 -18.55 3.92
N LEU A 117 5.52 -18.51 3.28
CA LEU A 117 5.59 -18.18 1.86
C LEU A 117 4.99 -19.33 1.04
N LYS A 118 3.74 -19.18 0.62
CA LYS A 118 3.04 -20.15 -0.22
C LYS A 118 3.17 -19.85 -1.70
N TYR A 119 3.24 -18.57 -2.05
CA TYR A 119 3.42 -18.14 -3.45
C TYR A 119 4.10 -16.77 -3.54
N GLY A 120 4.71 -16.54 -4.69
CA GLY A 120 5.16 -15.24 -5.16
C GLY A 120 5.12 -15.26 -6.69
N LEU A 121 4.50 -14.27 -7.31
CA LEU A 121 4.25 -14.25 -8.74
C LEU A 121 4.32 -12.83 -9.34
N LEU A 122 4.57 -12.81 -10.63
CA LEU A 122 4.44 -11.64 -11.47
C LEU A 122 3.23 -11.84 -12.37
N SER A 123 2.37 -10.85 -12.42
CA SER A 123 1.12 -10.91 -13.16
C SER A 123 1.13 -9.93 -14.32
N PHE A 124 0.62 -10.37 -15.45
CA PHE A 124 0.50 -9.60 -16.68
C PHE A 124 -0.97 -9.33 -16.95
N SER A 125 -1.34 -8.06 -17.07
CA SER A 125 -2.72 -7.64 -17.31
C SER A 125 -2.78 -6.65 -18.45
N LYS A 126 -3.85 -6.73 -19.26
CA LYS A 126 -4.14 -5.79 -20.33
C LYS A 126 -4.79 -4.54 -19.78
N LEU A 127 -4.47 -3.40 -20.37
CA LEU A 127 -5.08 -2.11 -20.05
C LEU A 127 -5.96 -1.65 -21.20
N THR A 128 -7.16 -1.22 -20.87
CA THR A 128 -8.00 -0.41 -21.77
C THR A 128 -7.49 1.03 -21.83
N GLU A 129 -7.87 1.79 -22.84
CA GLU A 129 -7.53 3.22 -22.92
C GLU A 129 -8.05 4.01 -21.71
N GLU A 130 -9.17 3.61 -21.14
CA GLU A 130 -9.70 4.20 -19.91
C GLU A 130 -8.78 3.91 -18.73
N GLN A 131 -8.33 2.66 -18.54
CA GLN A 131 -7.45 2.26 -17.45
C GLN A 131 -6.03 2.86 -17.57
N LYS A 132 -5.51 3.04 -18.79
CA LYS A 132 -4.23 3.75 -19.02
C LYS A 132 -4.27 5.21 -18.58
N ASN A 133 -5.43 5.85 -18.76
CA ASN A 133 -5.62 7.26 -18.46
C ASN A 133 -6.35 7.50 -17.14
N ALA A 134 -6.75 6.46 -16.44
CA ALA A 134 -7.40 6.57 -15.15
C ALA A 134 -6.51 7.35 -14.17
N GLU A 135 -7.12 8.30 -13.50
CA GLU A 135 -6.51 9.01 -12.39
C GLU A 135 -7.20 8.57 -11.11
N VAL A 136 -6.44 8.09 -10.15
CA VAL A 136 -6.93 7.69 -8.84
C VAL A 136 -6.31 8.55 -7.77
N SER A 137 -7.01 8.73 -6.66
CA SER A 137 -6.45 9.45 -5.52
C SER A 137 -5.26 8.69 -4.96
N LYS A 138 -4.22 9.41 -4.54
CA LYS A 138 -3.10 8.84 -3.78
C LYS A 138 -3.50 8.42 -2.36
N MET A 139 -4.65 8.91 -1.91
CA MET A 139 -5.24 8.58 -0.63
C MET A 139 -6.33 7.54 -0.83
N GLY A 140 -6.39 6.54 0.06
CA GLY A 140 -7.40 5.50 0.03
C GLY A 140 -7.11 4.36 -0.95
N ASP A 141 -8.14 3.59 -1.30
CA ASP A 141 -8.09 2.32 -2.02
C ASP A 141 -8.17 2.43 -3.56
N GLY A 142 -8.03 3.63 -4.12
CA GLY A 142 -8.20 3.87 -5.55
C GLY A 142 -7.25 3.01 -6.42
N TYR A 143 -6.00 2.82 -5.98
CA TYR A 143 -5.05 1.97 -6.69
C TYR A 143 -5.46 0.48 -6.66
N GLU A 144 -5.88 -0.02 -5.51
CA GLU A 144 -6.30 -1.43 -5.37
C GLU A 144 -7.52 -1.72 -6.25
N LYS A 145 -8.53 -0.84 -6.25
CA LYS A 145 -9.70 -0.95 -7.13
C LYS A 145 -9.33 -0.92 -8.61
N TRP A 146 -8.39 -0.06 -9.00
CA TRP A 146 -7.88 -0.06 -10.37
C TRP A 146 -7.21 -1.40 -10.70
N GLN A 147 -6.34 -1.92 -9.83
CA GLN A 147 -5.66 -3.19 -10.00
C GLN A 147 -6.63 -4.37 -10.11
N GLU A 148 -7.71 -4.37 -9.31
CA GLU A 148 -8.76 -5.38 -9.37
C GLU A 148 -9.55 -5.36 -10.68
N SER A 149 -9.68 -4.19 -11.31
CA SER A 149 -10.40 -4.00 -12.57
C SER A 149 -9.66 -4.53 -13.79
N LEU A 150 -8.37 -4.88 -13.66
CA LEU A 150 -7.53 -5.26 -14.80
C LEU A 150 -7.87 -6.64 -15.35
N GLU A 151 -7.85 -6.77 -16.68
CA GLU A 151 -8.00 -8.05 -17.35
C GLU A 151 -6.69 -8.85 -17.25
N ARG A 152 -6.71 -9.96 -16.49
CA ARG A 152 -5.56 -10.85 -16.32
C ARG A 152 -5.30 -11.64 -17.59
N ILE A 153 -4.07 -11.51 -18.16
CA ILE A 153 -3.60 -12.32 -19.28
C ILE A 153 -2.93 -13.60 -18.77
N GLY A 154 -2.03 -13.45 -17.79
CA GLY A 154 -1.30 -14.56 -17.21
C GLY A 154 -0.42 -14.17 -16.04
N THR A 155 0.28 -15.17 -15.49
CA THR A 155 1.25 -15.00 -14.40
C THR A 155 2.46 -15.91 -14.61
N SER A 156 3.61 -15.49 -14.08
CA SER A 156 4.77 -16.36 -13.89
C SER A 156 5.17 -16.33 -12.41
N GLY A 157 5.27 -17.51 -11.77
CA GLY A 157 5.50 -17.50 -10.33
C GLY A 157 5.87 -18.84 -9.72
N MET A 158 6.17 -18.76 -8.43
CA MET A 158 6.51 -19.85 -7.52
C MET A 158 5.32 -20.16 -6.61
N PHE A 159 5.00 -21.44 -6.43
CA PHE A 159 3.89 -21.91 -5.61
C PHE A 159 4.32 -23.08 -4.76
N GLU A 160 3.95 -23.08 -3.48
CA GLU A 160 4.19 -24.21 -2.59
C GLU A 160 3.44 -25.45 -3.10
N LYS A 161 4.09 -26.62 -3.04
CA LYS A 161 3.51 -27.89 -3.56
C LYS A 161 2.26 -28.36 -2.83
N SER A 162 1.96 -27.81 -1.67
CA SER A 162 0.72 -28.09 -0.95
C SER A 162 -0.51 -27.45 -1.57
N LEU A 163 -0.32 -26.43 -2.42
CA LEU A 163 -1.43 -25.76 -3.09
C LEU A 163 -2.01 -26.63 -4.20
N SER A 164 -3.32 -26.78 -4.21
CA SER A 164 -4.07 -27.44 -5.28
C SER A 164 -4.15 -26.57 -6.53
N GLU A 165 -4.44 -27.17 -7.68
CA GLU A 165 -4.67 -26.42 -8.93
C GLU A 165 -5.81 -25.40 -8.80
N GLU A 166 -6.86 -25.73 -8.02
CA GLU A 166 -7.96 -24.79 -7.76
C GLU A 166 -7.49 -23.55 -6.99
N GLU A 167 -6.63 -23.73 -5.97
CA GLU A 167 -6.05 -22.62 -5.21
C GLU A 167 -5.10 -21.79 -6.07
N ILE A 168 -4.27 -22.43 -6.90
CA ILE A 168 -3.41 -21.74 -7.87
C ILE A 168 -4.26 -20.93 -8.86
N GLY A 169 -5.36 -21.49 -9.36
CA GLY A 169 -6.29 -20.78 -10.23
C GLY A 169 -6.89 -19.54 -9.59
N LYS A 170 -7.27 -19.61 -8.30
CA LYS A 170 -7.79 -18.47 -7.55
C LYS A 170 -6.73 -17.37 -7.35
N ILE A 171 -5.51 -17.76 -6.99
CA ILE A 171 -4.38 -16.84 -6.78
C ILE A 171 -4.00 -16.15 -8.09
N THR A 172 -3.82 -16.93 -9.16
CA THR A 172 -3.37 -16.40 -10.45
C THR A 172 -4.47 -15.69 -11.24
N LYS A 173 -5.74 -15.96 -10.93
CA LYS A 173 -6.91 -15.60 -11.75
C LYS A 173 -6.80 -16.14 -13.18
N CYS A 174 -6.19 -17.34 -13.35
CA CYS A 174 -5.98 -18.03 -14.62
C CYS A 174 -6.58 -19.43 -14.57
N ASP A 175 -6.90 -19.98 -15.73
CA ASP A 175 -7.55 -21.29 -15.88
C ASP A 175 -6.65 -22.37 -16.50
N SER A 176 -5.44 -22.02 -16.93
CA SER A 176 -4.47 -22.93 -17.52
C SER A 176 -3.09 -22.74 -16.90
N HIS A 177 -2.49 -23.85 -16.41
CA HIS A 177 -1.24 -23.82 -15.66
C HIS A 177 -0.20 -24.74 -16.30
N THR A 178 0.87 -24.18 -16.86
CA THR A 178 1.99 -24.94 -17.41
C THR A 178 3.12 -24.98 -16.39
N LYS A 179 3.46 -26.17 -15.91
CA LYS A 179 4.58 -26.35 -14.98
C LYS A 179 5.90 -26.11 -15.70
N LEU A 180 6.72 -25.20 -15.14
CA LEU A 180 8.04 -24.85 -15.67
C LEU A 180 9.15 -25.66 -15.00
N GLY A 181 8.95 -26.09 -13.76
CA GLY A 181 9.92 -26.86 -12.99
C GLY A 181 9.65 -26.82 -11.49
N GLU A 182 10.68 -27.15 -10.70
CA GLU A 182 10.62 -27.20 -9.24
C GLU A 182 11.87 -26.55 -8.63
N SER A 183 11.71 -26.07 -7.39
CA SER A 183 12.85 -25.59 -6.59
C SER A 183 13.77 -26.74 -6.20
N LYS A 184 15.06 -26.45 -5.98
CA LYS A 184 16.06 -27.47 -5.59
C LYS A 184 15.73 -28.18 -4.28
N ASP A 185 15.10 -27.49 -3.33
CA ASP A 185 14.65 -28.02 -2.04
C ASP A 185 13.38 -28.86 -2.15
N GLY A 186 12.76 -28.89 -3.33
CA GLY A 186 11.56 -29.65 -3.61
C GLY A 186 10.28 -29.10 -2.98
N LYS A 187 10.29 -27.93 -2.35
CA LYS A 187 9.11 -27.36 -1.67
C LYS A 187 8.17 -26.65 -2.64
N TYR A 188 8.68 -26.09 -3.72
CA TYR A 188 7.93 -25.23 -4.63
C TYR A 188 7.91 -25.78 -6.04
N SER A 189 6.83 -25.50 -6.75
CA SER A 189 6.68 -25.67 -8.19
C SER A 189 6.53 -24.30 -8.85
N TYR A 190 7.07 -24.16 -10.06
CA TYR A 190 6.96 -22.94 -10.86
C TYR A 190 6.00 -23.15 -12.00
N TYR A 191 5.13 -22.17 -12.22
CA TYR A 191 4.13 -22.21 -13.27
C TYR A 191 4.13 -20.94 -14.09
N LEU A 192 3.93 -21.10 -15.38
CA LEU A 192 3.36 -20.10 -16.26
C LEU A 192 1.87 -20.39 -16.35
N SER A 193 1.06 -19.46 -15.88
CA SER A 193 -0.40 -19.58 -15.91
C SER A 193 -0.97 -18.57 -16.89
N VAL A 194 -1.99 -18.92 -17.64
CA VAL A 194 -2.65 -18.03 -18.59
C VAL A 194 -4.16 -18.13 -18.46
N ASN A 195 -4.84 -17.04 -18.79
CA ASN A 195 -6.28 -17.00 -18.90
C ASN A 195 -6.67 -17.32 -20.35
N SER A 196 -7.31 -18.46 -20.58
CA SER A 196 -7.66 -18.94 -21.92
C SER A 196 -8.63 -18.01 -22.68
N THR A 197 -9.31 -17.10 -21.98
CA THR A 197 -10.22 -16.10 -22.57
C THR A 197 -9.51 -14.83 -23.03
N ALA A 198 -8.24 -14.62 -22.66
CA ALA A 198 -7.46 -13.48 -23.08
C ALA A 198 -7.07 -13.58 -24.58
N ASP A 199 -6.52 -12.52 -25.11
CA ASP A 199 -6.08 -12.47 -26.51
C ASP A 199 -5.06 -13.57 -26.84
N ALA A 200 -5.38 -14.39 -27.83
CA ALA A 200 -4.59 -15.57 -28.18
C ALA A 200 -3.16 -15.23 -28.63
N GLU A 201 -2.95 -14.12 -29.34
CA GLU A 201 -1.61 -13.70 -29.77
C GLU A 201 -0.77 -13.30 -28.55
N THR A 202 -1.34 -12.56 -27.63
CA THR A 202 -0.66 -12.15 -26.39
C THR A 202 -0.32 -13.36 -25.51
N ILE A 203 -1.22 -14.35 -25.42
CA ILE A 203 -0.94 -15.61 -24.70
C ILE A 203 0.26 -16.34 -25.32
N GLU A 204 0.31 -16.47 -26.64
CA GLU A 204 1.42 -17.14 -27.32
C GLU A 204 2.75 -16.38 -27.14
N GLU A 205 2.72 -15.05 -27.14
CA GLU A 205 3.90 -14.24 -26.83
C GLU A 205 4.34 -14.40 -25.37
N LEU A 206 3.41 -14.49 -24.42
CA LEU A 206 3.74 -14.74 -23.02
C LEU A 206 4.36 -16.13 -22.82
N LYS A 207 3.90 -17.15 -23.56
CA LYS A 207 4.47 -18.51 -23.56
C LYS A 207 5.90 -18.57 -24.12
N GLN A 208 6.34 -17.57 -24.89
CA GLN A 208 7.72 -17.47 -25.37
C GLN A 208 8.68 -16.92 -24.31
N THR A 209 8.19 -16.57 -23.11
CA THR A 209 9.01 -16.16 -22.00
C THR A 209 10.03 -17.24 -21.67
N THR A 210 11.33 -16.88 -21.74
CA THR A 210 12.39 -17.78 -21.30
C THR A 210 12.51 -17.73 -19.79
N VAL A 211 12.33 -18.86 -19.13
CA VAL A 211 12.38 -18.98 -17.66
C VAL A 211 13.54 -19.88 -17.25
N GLU A 212 14.33 -19.41 -16.29
CA GLU A 212 15.38 -20.15 -15.61
C GLU A 212 15.05 -20.22 -14.12
N ILE A 213 14.98 -21.45 -13.58
CA ILE A 213 14.81 -21.67 -12.14
C ILE A 213 16.20 -21.72 -11.52
N THR A 214 16.49 -20.72 -10.70
CA THR A 214 17.79 -20.56 -10.02
C THR A 214 17.72 -21.05 -8.57
N GLU A 215 18.81 -20.95 -7.83
CA GLU A 215 18.81 -21.24 -6.41
C GLU A 215 18.08 -20.14 -5.65
N LYS A 216 17.03 -20.53 -4.93
CA LYS A 216 16.21 -19.62 -4.12
C LYS A 216 16.98 -19.22 -2.85
N LYS A 217 17.10 -17.91 -2.58
CA LYS A 217 17.55 -17.41 -1.28
C LYS A 217 16.45 -17.57 -0.24
N ASP A 218 16.83 -17.59 1.03
CA ASP A 218 15.89 -17.54 2.13
C ASP A 218 15.09 -16.22 2.09
N ARG A 219 13.84 -16.29 2.55
CA ARG A 219 12.96 -15.11 2.63
C ARG A 219 13.65 -14.03 3.45
N PRO A 220 13.73 -12.78 2.96
CA PRO A 220 14.35 -11.69 3.71
C PRO A 220 13.57 -11.36 4.97
N GLU A 221 14.22 -10.72 5.95
CA GLU A 221 13.57 -10.38 7.24
C GLU A 221 12.31 -9.54 7.06
N ASN A 222 12.26 -8.62 6.08
CA ASN A 222 11.08 -7.83 5.76
C ASN A 222 9.93 -8.62 5.11
N GLY A 223 10.16 -9.88 4.74
CA GLY A 223 9.16 -10.77 4.17
C GLY A 223 8.85 -10.59 2.68
N PHE A 224 9.43 -9.60 2.00
CA PHE A 224 9.17 -9.33 0.58
C PHE A 224 10.13 -10.08 -0.32
N VAL A 225 9.62 -11.00 -1.13
CA VAL A 225 10.42 -11.86 -2.01
C VAL A 225 10.50 -11.40 -3.46
N LEU A 226 9.72 -10.39 -3.83
CA LEU A 226 9.65 -9.83 -5.19
C LEU A 226 10.45 -8.53 -5.34
N SER A 227 11.40 -8.29 -4.44
CA SER A 227 12.28 -7.14 -4.51
C SER A 227 13.53 -7.42 -5.33
N GLU A 228 13.87 -6.51 -6.22
CA GLU A 228 15.19 -6.44 -6.83
C GLU A 228 16.03 -5.35 -6.15
N LYS A 229 17.19 -5.74 -5.63
CA LYS A 229 18.14 -4.78 -5.04
C LYS A 229 18.59 -3.69 -6.02
N SER A 230 18.63 -4.00 -7.31
CA SER A 230 19.04 -3.07 -8.37
C SER A 230 18.03 -1.95 -8.65
N ASP A 231 16.77 -2.12 -8.31
CA ASP A 231 15.75 -1.10 -8.54
C ASP A 231 15.81 0.01 -7.51
N LEU A 232 16.32 -0.29 -6.31
CA LEU A 232 16.57 0.69 -5.25
C LEU A 232 17.76 1.62 -5.56
N GLU A 233 18.74 1.16 -6.35
CA GLU A 233 19.94 1.94 -6.68
C GLU A 233 19.76 2.91 -7.85
N ASN A 234 18.74 2.71 -8.67
CA ASN A 234 18.49 3.48 -9.90
C ASN A 234 17.33 4.48 -9.81
N THR A 235 16.69 4.62 -8.67
CA THR A 235 15.64 5.64 -8.50
C THR A 235 16.31 7.02 -8.43
N MET A 236 16.31 7.73 -9.55
CA MET A 236 16.74 9.12 -9.58
C MET A 236 15.85 9.94 -8.66
N ALA A 237 16.46 10.62 -7.69
CA ALA A 237 15.79 11.64 -6.91
C ALA A 237 15.34 12.77 -7.84
N PHE A 238 14.06 12.82 -8.16
CA PHE A 238 13.47 14.01 -8.75
C PHE A 238 13.21 14.99 -7.62
N SER A 239 13.96 16.09 -7.59
CA SER A 239 13.58 17.24 -6.80
C SER A 239 12.35 17.87 -7.45
N THR A 240 11.21 17.74 -6.81
CA THR A 240 9.99 18.41 -7.28
C THR A 240 9.97 19.83 -6.78
N ASP A 241 9.95 20.78 -7.70
CA ASP A 241 9.68 22.20 -7.42
C ASP A 241 8.20 22.34 -7.06
N SER A 242 7.91 22.15 -5.77
CA SER A 242 6.54 22.13 -5.23
C SER A 242 6.06 23.56 -5.02
N GLN A 243 5.59 24.20 -6.06
CA GLN A 243 4.90 25.48 -5.93
C GLN A 243 3.49 25.26 -5.36
N ASN A 244 3.23 25.78 -4.16
CA ASN A 244 1.96 25.77 -3.39
C ASN A 244 1.66 24.58 -2.47
N VAL A 245 2.65 23.93 -1.91
CA VAL A 245 2.43 22.92 -0.86
C VAL A 245 2.62 23.55 0.51
N ALA A 246 1.81 23.13 1.48
CA ALA A 246 1.95 23.59 2.86
C ALA A 246 3.39 23.34 3.39
N THR A 247 3.93 24.35 4.04
CA THR A 247 5.28 24.34 4.60
C THR A 247 5.30 24.31 6.13
N ASP A 248 4.13 24.34 6.78
CA ASP A 248 3.97 24.44 8.23
C ASP A 248 3.08 23.31 8.76
N LEU A 249 3.65 22.45 9.60
CA LEU A 249 3.00 21.37 10.33
C LEU A 249 2.96 21.61 11.84
N SER A 250 3.24 22.82 12.30
CA SER A 250 3.28 23.16 13.75
C SER A 250 1.93 22.92 14.44
N ASN A 251 0.82 22.99 13.70
CA ASN A 251 -0.53 22.75 14.17
C ASN A 251 -1.08 21.37 13.81
N LEU A 252 -0.23 20.46 13.33
CA LEU A 252 -0.65 19.09 13.02
C LEU A 252 -1.28 18.40 14.22
N GLN A 253 -2.36 17.70 14.01
CA GLN A 253 -3.02 16.81 14.97
C GLN A 253 -3.43 15.55 14.27
N THR A 254 -2.86 14.42 14.63
CA THR A 254 -3.20 13.11 14.10
C THR A 254 -2.97 12.02 15.12
N VAL A 255 -3.15 10.77 14.73
CA VAL A 255 -2.82 9.57 15.52
C VAL A 255 -1.91 8.65 14.73
N ASP A 256 -1.20 7.80 15.44
CA ASP A 256 -0.50 6.68 14.79
C ASP A 256 -1.44 5.46 14.62
N ILE A 257 -0.94 4.42 13.95
CA ILE A 257 -1.70 3.18 13.69
C ILE A 257 -2.10 2.40 14.95
N ASP A 258 -1.63 2.78 16.13
CA ASP A 258 -2.05 2.24 17.43
C ASP A 258 -3.03 3.17 18.16
N GLY A 259 -3.42 4.29 17.53
CA GLY A 259 -4.32 5.29 18.10
C GLY A 259 -3.63 6.24 19.09
N LYS A 260 -2.29 6.27 19.15
CA LYS A 260 -1.54 7.21 19.97
C LYS A 260 -1.51 8.58 19.28
N GLU A 261 -1.86 9.63 20.03
CA GLU A 261 -1.81 11.01 19.54
C GLU A 261 -0.40 11.42 19.09
N PHE A 262 -0.35 12.12 17.95
CA PHE A 262 0.84 12.78 17.42
C PHE A 262 0.47 14.20 17.00
N SER A 263 1.29 15.16 17.36
CA SER A 263 1.03 16.57 17.09
C SER A 263 2.27 17.31 16.57
N GLY A 264 2.08 18.50 16.07
CA GLY A 264 3.18 19.37 15.66
C GLY A 264 4.21 19.65 16.77
N LYS A 265 3.84 19.48 18.06
CA LYS A 265 4.75 19.60 19.20
C LYS A 265 5.78 18.47 19.29
N ASP A 266 5.44 17.29 18.77
CA ASP A 266 6.33 16.12 18.81
C ASP A 266 7.57 16.31 17.93
N PHE A 267 7.54 17.26 16.97
CA PHE A 267 8.72 17.66 16.21
C PHE A 267 9.77 18.38 17.07
N SER A 268 9.37 19.03 18.18
CA SER A 268 10.26 19.86 18.99
C SER A 268 11.36 19.09 19.71
N ASP A 269 11.21 17.78 19.86
CA ASP A 269 12.15 16.92 20.56
C ASP A 269 13.41 16.61 19.74
N TYR A 270 13.38 16.94 18.43
CA TYR A 270 14.45 16.63 17.48
C TYR A 270 14.85 17.85 16.64
N ASP A 271 16.10 17.93 16.23
CA ASP A 271 16.55 18.99 15.33
C ASP A 271 15.95 18.86 13.94
N LEU A 272 15.75 17.60 13.50
CA LEU A 272 15.20 17.25 12.18
C LEU A 272 14.34 15.98 12.28
N THR A 273 13.14 15.99 11.70
CA THR A 273 12.32 14.81 11.52
C THR A 273 12.17 14.50 10.04
N MET A 274 12.56 13.30 9.64
CA MET A 274 12.30 12.73 8.32
C MET A 274 10.87 12.19 8.29
N VAL A 275 10.04 12.66 7.37
CA VAL A 275 8.66 12.19 7.16
C VAL A 275 8.63 11.39 5.86
N ASN A 276 8.51 10.08 5.99
CA ASN A 276 8.44 9.14 4.88
C ASN A 276 6.98 8.78 4.61
N VAL A 277 6.48 9.13 3.43
CA VAL A 277 5.08 8.94 3.03
C VAL A 277 4.98 7.75 2.09
N PHE A 278 4.13 6.80 2.43
CA PHE A 278 4.00 5.55 1.71
C PHE A 278 2.57 4.98 1.77
N ALA A 279 2.31 3.96 0.95
CA ALA A 279 1.11 3.13 1.04
C ALA A 279 1.49 1.66 1.29
N THR A 280 0.61 0.89 1.92
CA THR A 280 0.89 -0.52 2.28
C THR A 280 1.03 -1.44 1.06
N TRP A 281 0.47 -1.06 -0.08
CA TRP A 281 0.58 -1.77 -1.36
C TRP A 281 1.84 -1.40 -2.15
N CYS A 282 2.59 -0.38 -1.74
CA CYS A 282 3.77 0.11 -2.44
C CYS A 282 5.01 -0.74 -2.08
N SER A 283 5.33 -1.73 -2.88
CA SER A 283 6.47 -2.63 -2.63
C SER A 283 7.81 -1.91 -2.40
N PRO A 284 8.26 -0.94 -3.24
CA PRO A 284 9.52 -0.24 -2.99
C PRO A 284 9.50 0.58 -1.70
N CYS A 285 8.33 1.12 -1.31
CA CYS A 285 8.18 1.82 -0.03
C CYS A 285 8.45 0.90 1.15
N VAL A 286 7.80 -0.26 1.14
CA VAL A 286 7.90 -1.23 2.25
C VAL A 286 9.31 -1.81 2.36
N GLN A 287 10.01 -1.93 1.24
CA GLN A 287 11.37 -2.47 1.21
C GLN A 287 12.41 -1.55 1.87
N GLU A 288 12.23 -0.23 1.86
CA GLU A 288 13.17 0.67 2.50
C GLU A 288 12.95 0.83 4.02
N ILE A 289 11.77 0.45 4.55
CA ILE A 289 11.42 0.63 5.95
C ILE A 289 12.42 -0.04 6.91
N PRO A 290 12.96 -1.25 6.67
CA PRO A 290 14.00 -1.82 7.52
C PRO A 290 15.27 -0.96 7.59
N ASP A 291 15.71 -0.38 6.47
CA ASP A 291 16.84 0.54 6.43
C ASP A 291 16.55 1.81 7.24
N LEU A 292 15.32 2.35 7.12
CA LEU A 292 14.87 3.50 7.92
C LEU A 292 14.82 3.18 9.42
N ALA A 293 14.42 1.96 9.80
CA ALA A 293 14.42 1.51 11.19
C ALA A 293 15.84 1.46 11.79
N GLU A 294 16.82 1.03 11.02
CA GLU A 294 18.22 1.07 11.43
C GLU A 294 18.76 2.51 11.52
N ILE A 295 18.44 3.36 10.54
CA ILE A 295 18.81 4.77 10.53
C ILE A 295 18.24 5.50 11.75
N GLN A 296 16.98 5.24 12.10
CA GLN A 296 16.35 5.81 13.30
C GLN A 296 17.19 5.53 14.56
N LYS A 297 17.66 4.29 14.73
CA LYS A 297 18.51 3.92 15.87
C LYS A 297 19.87 4.62 15.85
N GLU A 298 20.49 4.76 14.68
CA GLU A 298 21.80 5.40 14.53
C GLU A 298 21.78 6.92 14.68
N MET A 299 20.68 7.56 14.29
CA MET A 299 20.61 9.01 14.17
C MET A 299 19.80 9.69 15.29
N LYS A 300 19.06 8.93 16.11
CA LYS A 300 18.24 9.46 17.20
C LYS A 300 19.05 10.32 18.17
N ASP A 301 20.19 9.82 18.62
CA ASP A 301 21.06 10.53 19.54
C ASP A 301 21.78 11.73 18.88
N LYS A 302 21.73 11.84 17.55
CA LYS A 302 22.22 12.99 16.78
C LYS A 302 21.15 14.06 16.54
N GLY A 303 19.94 13.87 17.11
CA GLY A 303 18.82 14.80 17.00
C GLY A 303 17.97 14.60 15.75
N VAL A 304 17.99 13.40 15.16
CA VAL A 304 17.13 13.05 14.01
C VAL A 304 16.04 12.07 14.43
N ASN A 305 14.82 12.34 14.00
CA ASN A 305 13.68 11.46 14.15
C ASN A 305 13.20 10.99 12.77
N ILE A 306 12.47 9.86 12.74
CA ILE A 306 11.76 9.37 11.56
C ILE A 306 10.30 9.14 11.94
N VAL A 307 9.39 9.48 11.04
CA VAL A 307 7.98 9.09 11.10
C VAL A 307 7.54 8.58 9.74
N GLY A 308 6.71 7.55 9.72
CA GLY A 308 6.01 7.11 8.51
C GLY A 308 4.64 7.76 8.43
N VAL A 309 4.12 8.00 7.22
CA VAL A 309 2.73 8.38 6.99
C VAL A 309 2.13 7.38 6.03
N VAL A 310 1.08 6.67 6.44
CA VAL A 310 0.49 5.55 5.69
C VAL A 310 -0.79 6.02 5.03
N THR A 311 -0.74 6.33 3.75
CA THR A 311 -1.80 7.07 3.05
C THR A 311 -3.07 6.28 2.80
N ASP A 312 -3.00 4.96 2.69
CA ASP A 312 -4.13 4.06 2.42
C ASP A 312 -4.87 3.57 3.69
N THR A 313 -4.43 4.00 4.89
CA THR A 313 -5.11 3.69 6.15
C THR A 313 -6.41 4.45 6.37
N VAL A 314 -6.74 5.40 5.50
CA VAL A 314 -8.01 6.13 5.48
C VAL A 314 -8.56 6.19 4.06
N ASP A 315 -9.90 6.17 3.95
CA ASP A 315 -10.62 6.31 2.69
C ASP A 315 -11.81 7.29 2.83
N GLN A 316 -12.71 7.31 1.84
CA GLN A 316 -13.91 8.18 1.86
C GLN A 316 -14.88 7.83 2.98
N THR A 317 -14.83 6.62 3.51
CA THR A 317 -15.73 6.13 4.57
C THR A 317 -15.14 6.30 5.95
N GLY A 318 -13.86 6.63 6.06
CA GLY A 318 -13.12 6.77 7.29
C GLY A 318 -11.85 5.91 7.32
N GLU A 319 -11.66 5.15 8.39
CA GLU A 319 -10.50 4.29 8.59
C GLU A 319 -10.60 3.02 7.73
N ASN A 320 -9.56 2.71 6.97
CA ASN A 320 -9.40 1.48 6.23
C ASN A 320 -8.74 0.41 7.12
N GLN A 321 -9.55 -0.47 7.69
CA GLN A 321 -9.10 -1.48 8.64
C GLN A 321 -8.11 -2.49 8.04
N GLU A 322 -8.28 -2.86 6.78
CA GLU A 322 -7.39 -3.81 6.10
C GLU A 322 -5.99 -3.21 5.95
N ALA A 323 -5.90 -1.97 5.45
CA ALA A 323 -4.64 -1.27 5.33
C ALA A 323 -4.01 -0.99 6.70
N LEU A 324 -4.81 -0.70 7.73
CA LEU A 324 -4.33 -0.50 9.08
C LEU A 324 -3.65 -1.76 9.65
N GLU A 325 -4.29 -2.93 9.53
CA GLU A 325 -3.71 -4.20 9.97
C GLU A 325 -2.44 -4.54 9.18
N LYS A 326 -2.44 -4.28 7.87
CA LYS A 326 -1.26 -4.45 7.01
C LYS A 326 -0.12 -3.50 7.42
N ALA A 327 -0.42 -2.25 7.75
CA ALA A 327 0.58 -1.29 8.24
C ALA A 327 1.20 -1.73 9.58
N LYS A 328 0.40 -2.24 10.53
CA LYS A 328 0.89 -2.81 11.79
C LYS A 328 1.85 -3.97 11.54
N LEU A 329 1.49 -4.86 10.63
CA LEU A 329 2.30 -6.00 10.25
C LEU A 329 3.62 -5.60 9.58
N ILE A 330 3.57 -4.63 8.65
CA ILE A 330 4.77 -4.06 8.02
C ILE A 330 5.70 -3.48 9.08
N ARG A 331 5.19 -2.71 10.03
CA ARG A 331 5.97 -2.12 11.12
C ARG A 331 6.64 -3.19 11.98
N GLU A 332 5.90 -4.22 12.38
CA GLU A 332 6.42 -5.34 13.17
C GLU A 332 7.54 -6.06 12.43
N ARG A 333 7.32 -6.47 11.19
CA ARG A 333 8.29 -7.23 10.37
C ARG A 333 9.54 -6.44 10.04
N SER A 334 9.39 -5.14 9.83
CA SER A 334 10.51 -4.24 9.55
C SER A 334 11.26 -3.84 10.83
N LYS A 335 10.78 -4.23 12.00
CA LYS A 335 11.32 -3.82 13.32
C LYS A 335 11.40 -2.29 13.46
N ALA A 336 10.46 -1.58 12.82
CA ALA A 336 10.39 -0.12 12.89
C ALA A 336 9.81 0.29 14.24
N GLU A 337 10.58 1.04 15.02
CA GLU A 337 10.19 1.55 16.35
C GLU A 337 9.65 2.98 16.29
N TYR A 338 9.67 3.60 15.10
CA TYR A 338 9.12 4.93 14.89
C TYR A 338 7.61 4.87 14.54
N PRO A 339 6.84 5.95 14.81
CA PRO A 339 5.41 5.94 14.59
C PRO A 339 5.05 5.91 13.10
N PHE A 340 4.02 5.14 12.75
CA PHE A 340 3.33 5.19 11.47
C PHE A 340 2.06 6.00 11.67
N LEU A 341 1.99 7.20 11.09
CA LEU A 341 0.90 8.15 11.26
C LEU A 341 -0.21 7.91 10.25
N ILE A 342 -1.43 8.18 10.68
CA ILE A 342 -2.63 8.15 9.84
C ILE A 342 -2.86 9.57 9.30
N PRO A 343 -3.19 9.76 7.99
CA PRO A 343 -3.56 11.06 7.46
C PRO A 343 -4.75 11.67 8.22
N ASP A 344 -4.63 12.94 8.61
CA ASP A 344 -5.71 13.72 9.18
C ASP A 344 -6.61 14.35 8.11
N LYS A 345 -7.75 14.91 8.49
CA LYS A 345 -8.69 15.58 7.57
C LYS A 345 -8.07 16.71 6.75
N SER A 346 -7.03 17.33 7.26
CA SER A 346 -6.33 18.40 6.57
C SER A 346 -5.28 17.90 5.57
N ASN A 347 -5.05 16.58 5.49
CA ASN A 347 -3.96 16.00 4.72
C ASN A 347 -2.60 16.64 5.08
N PHE A 348 -2.30 16.73 6.37
CA PHE A 348 -1.10 17.39 6.89
C PHE A 348 -1.03 18.84 6.41
N ASN A 349 -2.11 19.60 6.66
CA ASN A 349 -2.29 20.97 6.17
C ASN A 349 -2.18 21.10 4.65
N GLY A 350 -2.58 20.06 3.91
CA GLY A 350 -2.48 20.01 2.45
C GLY A 350 -1.13 19.49 1.93
N ARG A 351 -0.16 19.18 2.79
CA ARG A 351 1.17 18.68 2.33
C ARG A 351 1.06 17.36 1.58
N LEU A 352 0.20 16.45 2.03
CA LEU A 352 0.02 15.15 1.39
C LEU A 352 -0.62 15.27 0.00
N SER A 353 -1.38 16.32 -0.24
CA SER A 353 -1.97 16.60 -1.57
C SER A 353 -0.93 16.88 -2.65
N GLY A 354 0.29 17.33 -2.28
CA GLY A 354 1.38 17.62 -3.19
C GLY A 354 2.26 16.44 -3.56
N ILE A 355 1.99 15.23 -3.07
CA ILE A 355 2.82 14.05 -3.34
C ILE A 355 2.77 13.69 -4.83
N GLN A 356 3.96 13.51 -5.43
CA GLN A 356 4.10 13.18 -6.85
C GLN A 356 4.30 11.68 -7.08
N ALA A 357 4.97 10.99 -6.17
CA ALA A 357 5.29 9.57 -6.27
C ALA A 357 5.38 8.92 -4.89
N PHE A 358 5.34 7.58 -4.81
CA PHE A 358 5.62 6.81 -3.61
C PHE A 358 6.90 5.99 -3.76
N PRO A 359 7.72 5.91 -2.67
CA PRO A 359 7.64 6.72 -1.47
C PRO A 359 8.02 8.18 -1.75
N GLU A 360 7.50 9.09 -0.96
CA GLU A 360 7.97 10.48 -0.96
C GLU A 360 8.42 10.86 0.45
N THR A 361 9.57 11.51 0.54
CA THR A 361 10.15 11.90 1.82
C THR A 361 10.43 13.39 1.84
N PHE A 362 10.02 14.04 2.93
CA PHE A 362 10.37 15.42 3.23
C PHE A 362 10.83 15.57 4.68
N PHE A 363 11.37 16.73 5.01
CA PHE A 363 11.96 16.96 6.33
C PHE A 363 11.25 18.10 7.06
N VAL A 364 11.17 17.96 8.39
CA VAL A 364 10.51 18.93 9.27
C VAL A 364 11.48 19.31 10.40
N ASP A 365 11.62 20.61 10.66
CA ASP A 365 12.44 21.11 11.75
C ASP A 365 11.68 21.05 13.11
N LYS A 366 12.37 21.37 14.20
CA LYS A 366 11.81 21.40 15.56
C LYS A 366 10.68 22.40 15.77
N LYS A 367 10.42 23.29 14.83
CA LYS A 367 9.31 24.24 14.88
C LYS A 367 8.09 23.76 14.09
N GLY A 368 8.16 22.57 13.49
CA GLY A 368 7.13 22.05 12.61
C GLY A 368 7.17 22.61 11.18
N GLN A 369 8.24 23.32 10.80
CA GLN A 369 8.40 23.86 9.46
C GLN A 369 9.01 22.80 8.54
N ILE A 370 8.45 22.64 7.33
CA ILE A 370 9.05 21.79 6.29
C ILE A 370 10.29 22.50 5.79
N VAL A 371 11.41 21.80 5.76
CA VAL A 371 12.74 22.32 5.44
C VAL A 371 13.45 21.42 4.44
N GLY A 372 14.41 22.00 3.70
CA GLY A 372 15.24 21.25 2.77
C GLY A 372 14.52 20.85 1.49
N GLU A 373 14.90 19.71 0.95
CA GLU A 373 14.40 19.17 -0.31
C GLU A 373 13.40 18.04 -0.07
N THR A 374 12.52 17.81 -1.05
CA THR A 374 11.64 16.64 -1.10
C THR A 374 12.29 15.59 -1.99
N TYR A 375 12.25 14.34 -1.56
CA TYR A 375 12.86 13.20 -2.24
C TYR A 375 11.78 12.20 -2.64
N SER A 376 11.74 11.85 -3.92
CA SER A 376 10.80 10.84 -4.46
C SER A 376 11.57 9.57 -4.79
N GLY A 377 10.91 8.41 -4.54
CA GLY A 377 11.49 7.10 -4.74
C GLY A 377 12.24 6.56 -3.53
N SER A 378 12.39 5.24 -3.49
CA SER A 378 13.08 4.53 -2.40
C SER A 378 14.61 4.65 -2.55
N HIS A 379 15.29 4.66 -1.40
CA HIS A 379 16.73 4.77 -1.33
C HIS A 379 17.29 3.71 -0.36
N ASN A 380 18.51 3.26 -0.60
CA ASN A 380 19.18 2.39 0.35
C ASN A 380 19.69 3.16 1.58
N LYS A 381 20.04 2.45 2.65
CA LYS A 381 20.51 3.02 3.91
C LYS A 381 21.62 4.05 3.73
N LYS A 382 22.64 3.77 2.87
CA LYS A 382 23.75 4.67 2.66
C LYS A 382 23.32 6.00 2.05
N ALA A 383 22.48 5.95 1.01
CA ALA A 383 21.98 7.15 0.36
C ALA A 383 21.11 7.98 1.33
N TRP A 384 20.24 7.34 2.12
CA TRP A 384 19.47 8.03 3.15
C TRP A 384 20.33 8.70 4.21
N LEU A 385 21.41 8.06 4.68
CA LEU A 385 22.32 8.67 5.65
C LEU A 385 22.99 9.93 5.08
N GLU A 386 23.44 9.92 3.83
CA GLU A 386 24.04 11.07 3.15
C GLU A 386 23.01 12.21 3.00
N ILE A 387 21.76 11.89 2.64
CA ILE A 387 20.66 12.86 2.54
C ILE A 387 20.34 13.48 3.90
N ILE A 388 20.16 12.64 4.92
CA ILE A 388 19.83 13.10 6.27
C ILE A 388 20.92 14.01 6.84
N GLU A 389 22.19 13.66 6.68
CA GLU A 389 23.31 14.48 7.13
C GLU A 389 23.37 15.83 6.40
N LYS A 390 23.08 15.86 5.09
CA LYS A 390 22.95 17.09 4.29
C LYS A 390 21.83 17.98 4.81
N GLU A 391 20.64 17.42 5.05
CA GLU A 391 19.48 18.19 5.52
C GLU A 391 19.64 18.66 6.98
N LEU A 392 20.18 17.81 7.84
CA LEU A 392 20.49 18.17 9.24
C LEU A 392 21.49 19.33 9.33
N ALA A 393 22.49 19.36 8.46
CA ALA A 393 23.47 20.45 8.41
C ALA A 393 22.86 21.81 8.04
N LYS A 394 21.72 21.81 7.32
CA LYS A 394 21.00 23.06 6.97
C LYS A 394 20.27 23.66 8.17
N VAL A 395 19.69 22.83 9.04
CA VAL A 395 18.89 23.29 10.19
C VAL A 395 19.73 23.61 11.44
N LYS A 396 20.99 23.13 11.51
CA LYS A 396 21.94 23.42 12.59
C LYS A 396 22.74 24.68 12.37
N ARG A 397 22.55 25.38 11.27
CA ARG A 397 23.15 26.69 11.00
C ARG A 397 22.30 27.82 11.53
#